data_aa86b3c9473ec4b7c1361d5a850efb20
#
_entry.id   aa86b3c9473ec4b7c1361d5a850efb20
#
_cell.length_a   1.000
_cell.length_b   1.000
_cell.length_c   1.000
_cell.angle_alpha   90.00
_cell.angle_beta   90.00
_cell.angle_gamma   90.00
#
_symmetry.space_group_name_H-M   'P 1'
#
loop_
_entity.id
_entity.type
_entity.pdbx_description
1 polymer ?
#
loop_
_entity_poly.entity_id
_entity_poly.type
_entity_poly.pdbx_seq_one_letter_code
_entity_poly.pdbx_strand_id
1 'polypeptide(L)'
;MPPLNPFAPACGEMKNMISSSTIPSKLLIFAGSTRQASFNRKLAHAAAAQARAAGVDVTLIELADFDVPLYNADLEAKGTPPDVMRLKQLTFEHPAWIICSPEYNGSYTALLKNTLDWVSSPVKSDPAWQDGSKSSIGKVVGVLSASPGPMGGLRSQSHLVPLLLNMQCWVAPKAFALGKAGEAFDADGNLISEFHVKQLQAVIDQVMFASTRLTG
;
A
#
# COMPACT_ATOMS: atom_id res chain seq x y z
N MET A 1 -13.67 -29.02 32.58
CA MET A 1 -12.78 -27.96 32.11
C MET A 1 -12.74 -28.01 30.59
N PRO A 2 -13.13 -26.96 29.87
CA PRO A 2 -12.95 -26.91 28.41
C PRO A 2 -11.45 -26.74 28.08
N PRO A 3 -10.94 -27.29 26.98
CA PRO A 3 -9.53 -27.19 26.62
C PRO A 3 -9.20 -25.74 26.23
N LEU A 4 -8.13 -25.22 26.82
CA LEU A 4 -7.53 -23.92 26.45
C LEU A 4 -7.04 -23.98 25.01
N ASN A 5 -7.52 -23.07 24.16
CA ASN A 5 -6.99 -22.87 22.81
C ASN A 5 -5.69 -22.04 22.90
N PRO A 6 -4.50 -22.63 22.63
CA PRO A 6 -3.22 -21.92 22.81
C PRO A 6 -2.90 -20.88 21.73
N PHE A 7 -3.80 -20.63 20.76
CA PHE A 7 -3.54 -19.76 19.60
C PHE A 7 -4.48 -18.57 19.47
N ALA A 8 -5.16 -18.16 20.53
CA ALA A 8 -5.97 -16.94 20.51
C ALA A 8 -5.26 -15.82 21.28
N PRO A 9 -4.46 -14.95 20.67
CA PRO A 9 -4.10 -13.70 21.31
C PRO A 9 -5.35 -12.83 21.36
N ALA A 10 -5.73 -12.41 22.56
CA ALA A 10 -6.86 -11.51 22.78
C ALA A 10 -6.60 -10.19 22.02
N CYS A 11 -7.60 -9.77 21.25
CA CYS A 11 -7.58 -8.52 20.47
C CYS A 11 -7.33 -7.24 21.32
N GLY A 12 -7.37 -7.36 22.66
CA GLY A 12 -7.07 -6.30 23.62
C GLY A 12 -5.59 -6.12 23.95
N GLU A 13 -4.76 -7.15 23.76
CA GLU A 13 -3.34 -7.07 24.14
C GLU A 13 -2.47 -6.36 23.10
N MET A 14 -2.88 -6.35 21.82
CA MET A 14 -2.13 -5.63 20.77
C MET A 14 -2.15 -4.10 20.96
N LYS A 15 -3.19 -3.52 21.56
CA LYS A 15 -3.26 -2.07 21.81
C LYS A 15 -2.25 -1.58 22.86
N ASN A 16 -1.85 -2.41 23.81
CA ASN A 16 -0.92 -2.03 24.88
C ASN A 16 0.57 -2.20 24.53
N MET A 17 0.89 -2.79 23.36
CA MET A 17 2.27 -2.99 22.92
C MET A 17 2.84 -1.83 22.07
N ILE A 18 2.06 -0.78 21.83
CA ILE A 18 2.47 0.38 21.01
C ILE A 18 3.23 1.44 21.85
N SER A 19 3.38 1.24 23.17
CA SER A 19 4.04 2.18 24.08
C SER A 19 5.53 1.83 24.28
N SER A 20 6.37 2.06 23.29
CA SER A 20 7.79 2.34 23.48
C SER A 20 8.24 3.30 22.39
N SER A 21 8.94 4.36 22.78
CA SER A 21 9.44 5.48 21.99
C SER A 21 10.23 5.05 20.74
N THR A 22 9.52 4.73 19.68
CA THR A 22 10.09 4.55 18.35
C THR A 22 9.61 5.69 17.46
N ILE A 23 10.50 6.22 16.63
CA ILE A 23 10.17 7.21 15.60
C ILE A 23 8.92 6.70 14.86
N PRO A 24 7.85 7.51 14.75
CA PRO A 24 6.64 7.05 14.07
C PRO A 24 7.00 6.62 12.65
N SER A 25 6.73 5.36 12.32
CA SER A 25 6.99 4.83 11.00
C SER A 25 6.16 5.60 9.98
N LYS A 26 6.80 6.15 8.94
CA LYS A 26 6.14 6.87 7.86
C LYS A 26 5.37 5.91 6.97
N LEU A 27 4.11 6.23 6.68
CA LEU A 27 3.24 5.43 5.84
C LEU A 27 2.99 6.13 4.50
N LEU A 28 3.40 5.49 3.40
CA LEU A 28 3.06 5.92 2.04
C LEU A 28 1.78 5.22 1.59
N ILE A 29 0.81 5.99 1.08
CA ILE A 29 -0.45 5.46 0.55
C ILE A 29 -0.66 5.94 -0.87
N PHE A 30 -1.04 5.03 -1.78
CA PHE A 30 -1.41 5.39 -3.15
C PHE A 30 -2.35 4.36 -3.79
N ALA A 31 -3.00 4.79 -4.88
CA ALA A 31 -3.88 3.93 -5.67
C ALA A 31 -3.31 3.69 -7.07
N GLY A 32 -3.44 2.48 -7.59
CA GLY A 32 -3.09 2.11 -8.96
C GLY A 32 -4.11 2.61 -9.99
N SER A 33 -4.60 3.86 -9.86
CA SER A 33 -5.59 4.46 -10.74
C SER A 33 -5.47 5.98 -10.78
N THR A 34 -5.55 6.55 -11.97
CA THR A 34 -5.60 8.02 -12.18
C THR A 34 -7.02 8.53 -12.44
N ARG A 35 -8.02 7.64 -12.57
CA ARG A 35 -9.42 8.03 -12.82
C ARG A 35 -9.97 8.85 -11.66
N GLN A 36 -10.54 10.05 -11.90
CA GLN A 36 -11.04 10.95 -10.86
C GLN A 36 -12.06 10.28 -9.92
N ALA A 37 -13.04 9.57 -10.45
CA ALA A 37 -14.05 8.86 -9.67
C ALA A 37 -13.63 7.41 -9.31
N SER A 38 -12.34 7.13 -9.16
CA SER A 38 -11.85 5.79 -8.81
C SER A 38 -12.20 5.42 -7.37
N PHE A 39 -12.86 4.27 -7.19
CA PHE A 39 -13.12 3.72 -5.85
C PHE A 39 -11.83 3.39 -5.09
N ASN A 40 -10.76 3.03 -5.79
CA ASN A 40 -9.48 2.76 -5.15
C ASN A 40 -8.78 4.05 -4.68
N ARG A 41 -8.94 5.17 -5.40
CA ARG A 41 -8.52 6.48 -4.89
C ARG A 41 -9.31 6.88 -3.64
N LYS A 42 -10.65 6.74 -3.67
CA LYS A 42 -11.49 6.97 -2.48
C LYS A 42 -11.06 6.09 -1.30
N LEU A 43 -10.76 4.81 -1.54
CA LEU A 43 -10.27 3.91 -0.51
C LEU A 43 -8.89 4.32 0.03
N ALA A 44 -7.98 4.81 -0.83
CA ALA A 44 -6.69 5.35 -0.40
C ALA A 44 -6.85 6.61 0.47
N HIS A 45 -7.76 7.52 0.11
CA HIS A 45 -8.09 8.68 0.93
C HIS A 45 -8.70 8.29 2.29
N ALA A 46 -9.64 7.34 2.31
CA ALA A 46 -10.22 6.83 3.55
C ALA A 46 -9.15 6.17 4.44
N ALA A 47 -8.24 5.39 3.86
CA ALA A 47 -7.11 4.79 4.58
C ALA A 47 -6.18 5.86 5.17
N ALA A 48 -5.89 6.92 4.41
CA ALA A 48 -5.06 8.03 4.87
C ALA A 48 -5.71 8.81 6.01
N ALA A 49 -7.01 9.09 5.90
CA ALA A 49 -7.76 9.78 6.96
C ALA A 49 -7.78 8.95 8.25
N GLN A 50 -8.04 7.64 8.14
CA GLN A 50 -8.12 6.73 9.27
C GLN A 50 -6.74 6.52 9.94
N ALA A 51 -5.67 6.39 9.15
CA ALA A 51 -4.32 6.27 9.68
C ALA A 51 -3.85 7.57 10.40
N ARG A 52 -4.16 8.75 9.83
CA ARG A 52 -3.88 10.04 10.48
C ARG A 52 -4.65 10.21 11.79
N ALA A 53 -5.92 9.80 11.83
CA ALA A 53 -6.72 9.81 13.06
C ALA A 53 -6.13 8.90 14.16
N ALA A 54 -5.40 7.85 13.76
CA ALA A 54 -4.64 6.98 14.66
C ALA A 54 -3.23 7.52 15.01
N GLY A 55 -2.87 8.73 14.57
CA GLY A 55 -1.58 9.37 14.88
C GLY A 55 -0.41 8.94 13.99
N VAL A 56 -0.67 8.28 12.85
CA VAL A 56 0.38 7.85 11.91
C VAL A 56 0.82 9.03 11.03
N ASP A 57 2.12 9.16 10.78
CA ASP A 57 2.67 10.09 9.78
C ASP A 57 2.40 9.54 8.36
N VAL A 58 1.47 10.16 7.63
CA VAL A 58 0.95 9.66 6.36
C VAL A 58 1.26 10.58 5.20
N THR A 59 1.96 10.05 4.21
CA THR A 59 2.09 10.63 2.87
C THR A 59 1.11 9.93 1.92
N LEU A 60 0.10 10.64 1.46
CA LEU A 60 -0.81 10.20 0.41
C LEU A 60 -0.38 10.84 -0.90
N ILE A 61 -0.13 10.03 -1.93
CA ILE A 61 0.20 10.52 -3.27
C ILE A 61 -0.82 10.07 -4.31
N GLU A 62 -0.97 10.90 -5.35
CA GLU A 62 -1.73 10.57 -6.53
C GLU A 62 -0.78 10.25 -7.68
N LEU A 63 -0.89 9.07 -8.28
CA LEU A 63 -0.02 8.69 -9.40
C LEU A 63 -0.24 9.55 -10.64
N ALA A 64 -1.36 10.30 -10.70
CA ALA A 64 -1.60 11.29 -11.75
C ALA A 64 -0.67 12.51 -11.70
N ASP A 65 -0.03 12.78 -10.55
CA ASP A 65 0.85 13.93 -10.34
C ASP A 65 2.31 13.64 -10.76
N PHE A 66 2.53 12.45 -11.36
CA PHE A 66 3.85 11.99 -11.80
C PHE A 66 3.81 11.63 -13.29
N ASP A 67 4.66 12.27 -14.07
CA ASP A 67 4.85 11.91 -15.49
C ASP A 67 5.80 10.70 -15.58
N VAL A 68 5.19 9.51 -15.52
CA VAL A 68 5.92 8.23 -15.54
C VAL A 68 5.66 7.55 -16.89
N PRO A 69 6.62 7.56 -17.82
CA PRO A 69 6.47 6.90 -19.11
C PRO A 69 6.34 5.38 -18.95
N LEU A 70 5.87 4.70 -19.98
CA LEU A 70 5.93 3.23 -19.98
C LEU A 70 7.39 2.79 -19.84
N TYR A 71 7.64 1.86 -18.90
CA TYR A 71 8.99 1.35 -18.63
C TYR A 71 9.61 0.78 -19.89
N ASN A 72 10.82 1.24 -20.17
CA ASN A 72 11.63 0.80 -21.29
C ASN A 72 13.11 0.91 -20.91
N ALA A 73 13.84 -0.20 -21.03
CA ALA A 73 15.26 -0.26 -20.66
C ALA A 73 16.15 0.68 -21.51
N ASP A 74 15.76 0.95 -22.76
CA ASP A 74 16.50 1.92 -23.60
C ASP A 74 16.26 3.37 -23.14
N LEU A 75 15.07 3.65 -22.59
CA LEU A 75 14.76 4.93 -21.97
C LEU A 75 15.54 5.10 -20.66
N GLU A 76 15.52 4.08 -19.82
CA GLU A 76 16.29 4.02 -18.57
C GLU A 76 17.78 4.26 -18.82
N ALA A 77 18.35 3.65 -19.88
CA ALA A 77 19.75 3.81 -20.25
C ALA A 77 20.13 5.25 -20.63
N LYS A 78 19.15 6.07 -21.05
CA LYS A 78 19.36 7.50 -21.36
C LYS A 78 19.26 8.40 -20.13
N GLY A 79 18.79 7.86 -19.02
CA GLY A 79 18.60 8.55 -17.75
C GLY A 79 17.22 8.29 -17.16
N THR A 80 17.15 8.23 -15.84
CA THR A 80 15.89 8.04 -15.13
C THR A 80 15.05 9.32 -15.15
N PRO A 81 13.77 9.28 -15.59
CA PRO A 81 12.91 10.47 -15.58
C PRO A 81 12.79 11.13 -14.20
N PRO A 82 12.70 12.47 -14.10
CA PRO A 82 12.66 13.16 -12.81
C PRO A 82 11.54 12.68 -11.87
N ASP A 83 10.34 12.45 -12.38
CA ASP A 83 9.21 12.00 -11.57
C ASP A 83 9.36 10.53 -11.13
N VAL A 84 10.07 9.71 -11.88
CA VAL A 84 10.48 8.37 -11.43
C VAL A 84 11.44 8.49 -10.24
N MET A 85 12.40 9.40 -10.28
CA MET A 85 13.31 9.64 -9.14
C MET A 85 12.55 10.13 -7.91
N ARG A 86 11.55 10.99 -8.07
CA ARG A 86 10.66 11.41 -6.96
C ARG A 86 9.92 10.21 -6.34
N LEU A 87 9.37 9.32 -7.17
CA LEU A 87 8.70 8.10 -6.70
C LEU A 87 9.66 7.15 -5.99
N LYS A 88 10.87 6.94 -6.54
CA LYS A 88 11.92 6.14 -5.90
C LYS A 88 12.28 6.68 -4.52
N GLN A 89 12.45 8.00 -4.40
CA GLN A 89 12.75 8.64 -3.12
C GLN A 89 11.60 8.48 -2.12
N LEU A 90 10.35 8.72 -2.55
CA LEU A 90 9.17 8.53 -1.70
C LEU A 90 9.05 7.08 -1.20
N THR A 91 9.19 6.10 -2.09
CA THR A 91 9.13 4.69 -1.70
C THR A 91 10.28 4.29 -0.77
N PHE A 92 11.46 4.83 -1.00
CA PHE A 92 12.62 4.58 -0.14
C PHE A 92 12.45 5.17 1.27
N GLU A 93 11.95 6.40 1.39
CA GLU A 93 11.80 7.12 2.68
C GLU A 93 10.68 6.57 3.57
N HIS A 94 9.75 5.77 3.00
CA HIS A 94 8.61 5.24 3.72
C HIS A 94 8.80 3.73 3.94
N PRO A 95 9.05 3.28 5.16
CA PRO A 95 9.20 1.86 5.48
C PRO A 95 7.89 1.07 5.39
N ALA A 96 6.74 1.76 5.42
CA ALA A 96 5.42 1.18 5.32
C ALA A 96 4.65 1.73 4.12
N TRP A 97 3.94 0.85 3.40
CA TRP A 97 3.08 1.25 2.26
C TRP A 97 1.67 0.65 2.40
N ILE A 98 0.67 1.38 1.89
CA ILE A 98 -0.65 0.84 1.57
C ILE A 98 -0.92 1.09 0.08
N ILE A 99 -1.20 0.01 -0.65
CA ILE A 99 -1.47 0.03 -2.08
C ILE A 99 -2.92 -0.35 -2.34
N CYS A 100 -3.70 0.57 -2.95
CA CYS A 100 -5.08 0.32 -3.36
C CYS A 100 -5.11 -0.03 -4.86
N SER A 101 -5.28 -1.31 -5.21
CA SER A 101 -5.23 -1.77 -6.59
C SER A 101 -6.62 -2.02 -7.17
N PRO A 102 -7.01 -1.31 -8.26
CA PRO A 102 -8.14 -1.77 -9.06
C PRO A 102 -7.89 -3.16 -9.65
N GLU A 103 -8.98 -3.85 -9.99
CA GLU A 103 -8.91 -5.09 -10.75
C GLU A 103 -9.29 -4.81 -12.22
N TYR A 104 -8.33 -4.96 -13.13
CA TYR A 104 -8.53 -4.91 -14.57
C TYR A 104 -8.20 -6.28 -15.16
N ASN A 105 -9.19 -6.90 -15.84
CA ASN A 105 -9.03 -8.24 -16.44
C ASN A 105 -8.49 -9.29 -15.46
N GLY A 106 -8.95 -9.23 -14.19
CA GLY A 106 -8.57 -10.21 -13.17
C GLY A 106 -7.20 -9.98 -12.53
N SER A 107 -6.53 -8.85 -12.81
CA SER A 107 -5.19 -8.53 -12.28
C SER A 107 -5.11 -7.08 -11.79
N TYR A 108 -3.95 -6.69 -11.23
CA TYR A 108 -3.63 -5.30 -10.95
C TYR A 108 -3.51 -4.49 -12.26
N THR A 109 -3.50 -3.16 -12.15
CA THR A 109 -3.49 -2.28 -13.33
C THR A 109 -2.11 -2.18 -13.97
N ALA A 110 -2.07 -1.90 -15.29
CA ALA A 110 -0.84 -1.57 -16.00
C ALA A 110 -0.11 -0.37 -15.39
N LEU A 111 -0.85 0.65 -14.94
CA LEU A 111 -0.30 1.81 -14.23
C LEU A 111 0.48 1.38 -12.99
N LEU A 112 -0.11 0.53 -12.13
CA LEU A 112 0.55 0.06 -10.93
C LEU A 112 1.79 -0.77 -11.26
N LYS A 113 1.68 -1.69 -12.24
CA LYS A 113 2.84 -2.49 -12.68
C LYS A 113 3.97 -1.59 -13.18
N ASN A 114 3.65 -0.64 -14.03
CA ASN A 114 4.62 0.32 -14.57
C ASN A 114 5.31 1.14 -13.48
N THR A 115 4.52 1.62 -12.50
CA THR A 115 5.08 2.35 -11.33
C THR A 115 6.05 1.47 -10.54
N LEU A 116 5.67 0.23 -10.24
CA LEU A 116 6.50 -0.70 -9.47
C LEU A 116 7.77 -1.12 -10.25
N ASP A 117 7.68 -1.29 -11.57
CA ASP A 117 8.84 -1.58 -12.42
C ASP A 117 9.86 -0.44 -12.40
N TRP A 118 9.39 0.80 -12.55
CA TRP A 118 10.25 1.96 -12.46
C TRP A 118 10.88 2.15 -11.07
N VAL A 119 10.11 2.00 -9.98
CA VAL A 119 10.70 2.19 -8.64
C VAL A 119 11.71 1.10 -8.27
N SER A 120 11.59 -0.09 -8.84
CA SER A 120 12.52 -1.20 -8.64
C SER A 120 13.66 -1.26 -9.67
N SER A 121 13.68 -0.38 -10.66
CA SER A 121 14.76 -0.33 -11.66
C SER A 121 16.03 0.34 -11.09
N PRO A 122 17.24 -0.03 -11.55
CA PRO A 122 18.47 0.64 -11.14
C PRO A 122 18.60 2.04 -11.76
N VAL A 123 19.36 2.94 -11.12
CA VAL A 123 19.81 4.22 -11.72
C VAL A 123 21.31 4.13 -11.93
N LYS A 124 21.72 3.76 -13.14
CA LYS A 124 23.13 3.45 -13.45
C LYS A 124 24.08 4.64 -13.27
N SER A 125 23.55 5.86 -13.42
CA SER A 125 24.33 7.11 -13.28
C SER A 125 24.51 7.55 -11.82
N ASP A 126 23.80 6.95 -10.86
CA ASP A 126 23.86 7.33 -9.46
C ASP A 126 24.27 6.12 -8.60
N PRO A 127 25.49 6.13 -8.01
CA PRO A 127 25.96 5.04 -7.15
C PRO A 127 25.04 4.71 -5.99
N ALA A 128 24.27 5.69 -5.47
CA ALA A 128 23.33 5.49 -4.39
C ALA A 128 22.09 4.68 -4.81
N TRP A 129 21.81 4.55 -6.12
CA TRP A 129 20.63 3.91 -6.69
C TRP A 129 20.97 2.81 -7.71
N GLN A 130 22.21 2.33 -7.74
CA GLN A 130 22.59 1.23 -8.62
C GLN A 130 21.88 -0.09 -8.29
N ASP A 131 21.50 -0.28 -7.04
CA ASP A 131 20.62 -1.37 -6.64
C ASP A 131 19.16 -0.92 -6.76
N GLY A 132 18.46 -1.43 -7.77
CA GLY A 132 17.05 -1.13 -8.00
C GLY A 132 16.14 -1.62 -6.87
N SER A 133 16.51 -2.68 -6.14
CA SER A 133 15.72 -3.22 -5.02
C SER A 133 15.69 -2.30 -3.79
N LYS A 134 16.58 -1.33 -3.69
CA LYS A 134 16.71 -0.40 -2.57
C LYS A 134 15.38 0.29 -2.19
N SER A 135 14.53 0.58 -3.17
CA SER A 135 13.24 1.24 -2.93
C SER A 135 12.20 0.32 -2.29
N SER A 136 12.33 -1.00 -2.44
CA SER A 136 11.28 -1.96 -2.07
C SER A 136 11.70 -2.97 -1.01
N ILE A 137 12.99 -3.31 -0.95
CA ILE A 137 13.47 -4.35 -0.04
C ILE A 137 13.13 -4.03 1.43
N GLY A 138 12.52 -4.99 2.10
CA GLY A 138 12.15 -4.89 3.52
C GLY A 138 10.95 -3.99 3.82
N LYS A 139 10.31 -3.35 2.81
CA LYS A 139 9.10 -2.53 3.03
C LYS A 139 7.93 -3.38 3.49
N VAL A 140 7.18 -2.88 4.48
CA VAL A 140 5.94 -3.53 4.94
C VAL A 140 4.77 -2.98 4.13
N VAL A 141 4.04 -3.86 3.44
CA VAL A 141 2.99 -3.44 2.49
C VAL A 141 1.64 -4.04 2.85
N GLY A 142 0.63 -3.18 3.02
CA GLY A 142 -0.78 -3.55 3.08
C GLY A 142 -1.42 -3.44 1.69
N VAL A 143 -2.22 -4.45 1.32
CA VAL A 143 -2.90 -4.49 0.01
C VAL A 143 -4.39 -4.29 0.19
N LEU A 144 -4.93 -3.30 -0.49
CA LEU A 144 -6.35 -2.98 -0.55
C LEU A 144 -6.86 -3.04 -1.99
N SER A 145 -8.15 -3.29 -2.16
CA SER A 145 -8.82 -3.13 -3.45
C SER A 145 -10.27 -2.71 -3.29
N ALA A 146 -10.84 -2.05 -4.28
CA ALA A 146 -12.25 -1.67 -4.33
C ALA A 146 -12.81 -1.87 -5.73
N SER A 147 -14.02 -2.43 -5.82
CA SER A 147 -14.71 -2.68 -7.09
C SER A 147 -16.23 -2.52 -6.91
N PRO A 148 -16.97 -2.09 -7.95
CA PRO A 148 -18.44 -2.12 -7.91
C PRO A 148 -19.00 -3.55 -7.83
N GLY A 149 -18.24 -4.56 -8.26
CA GLY A 149 -18.63 -5.96 -8.12
C GLY A 149 -18.49 -6.49 -6.69
N PRO A 150 -19.14 -7.61 -6.37
CA PRO A 150 -19.18 -8.16 -4.99
C PRO A 150 -17.81 -8.64 -4.50
N MET A 151 -16.91 -9.02 -5.38
CA MET A 151 -15.56 -9.53 -5.04
C MET A 151 -14.58 -8.43 -4.61
N GLY A 152 -14.94 -7.14 -4.77
CA GLY A 152 -14.10 -6.03 -4.32
C GLY A 152 -12.72 -5.91 -4.97
N GLY A 153 -12.47 -6.60 -6.08
CA GLY A 153 -11.15 -6.61 -6.71
C GLY A 153 -10.18 -7.66 -6.14
N LEU A 154 -10.69 -8.72 -5.51
CA LEU A 154 -9.89 -9.74 -4.81
C LEU A 154 -8.83 -10.40 -5.72
N ARG A 155 -9.12 -10.60 -7.02
CA ARG A 155 -8.16 -11.20 -7.95
C ARG A 155 -6.94 -10.30 -8.20
N SER A 156 -7.12 -8.98 -8.17
CA SER A 156 -5.96 -8.08 -8.25
C SER A 156 -5.01 -8.26 -7.08
N GLN A 157 -5.53 -8.50 -5.88
CA GLN A 157 -4.71 -8.74 -4.68
C GLN A 157 -3.93 -10.05 -4.80
N SER A 158 -4.57 -11.14 -5.30
CA SER A 158 -3.90 -12.44 -5.46
C SER A 158 -2.74 -12.40 -6.47
N HIS A 159 -2.74 -11.45 -7.40
CA HIS A 159 -1.64 -11.24 -8.34
C HIS A 159 -0.62 -10.21 -7.80
N LEU A 160 -1.07 -9.21 -7.05
CA LEU A 160 -0.18 -8.17 -6.51
C LEU A 160 0.71 -8.69 -5.38
N VAL A 161 0.19 -9.56 -4.51
CA VAL A 161 0.97 -10.12 -3.39
C VAL A 161 2.23 -10.86 -3.86
N PRO A 162 2.17 -11.81 -4.82
CA PRO A 162 3.39 -12.45 -5.34
C PRO A 162 4.38 -11.47 -5.97
N LEU A 163 3.90 -10.42 -6.66
CA LEU A 163 4.76 -9.37 -7.20
C LEU A 163 5.53 -8.64 -6.09
N LEU A 164 4.84 -8.23 -5.02
CA LEU A 164 5.45 -7.54 -3.89
C LEU A 164 6.45 -8.44 -3.14
N LEU A 165 6.14 -9.73 -2.99
CA LEU A 165 7.08 -10.70 -2.41
C LEU A 165 8.34 -10.85 -3.30
N ASN A 166 8.18 -10.88 -4.62
CA ASN A 166 9.33 -10.88 -5.54
C ASN A 166 10.16 -9.60 -5.44
N MET A 167 9.54 -8.46 -5.11
CA MET A 167 10.23 -7.20 -4.82
C MET A 167 10.83 -7.15 -3.40
N GLN A 168 10.83 -8.27 -2.67
CA GLN A 168 11.36 -8.44 -1.32
C GLN A 168 10.64 -7.59 -0.26
N CYS A 169 9.35 -7.30 -0.48
CA CYS A 169 8.51 -6.65 0.51
C CYS A 169 7.96 -7.67 1.53
N TRP A 170 7.68 -7.21 2.75
CA TRP A 170 6.88 -7.90 3.74
C TRP A 170 5.41 -7.54 3.54
N VAL A 171 4.62 -8.45 2.97
CA VAL A 171 3.18 -8.20 2.76
C VAL A 171 2.42 -8.57 4.02
N ALA A 172 1.63 -7.63 4.55
CA ALA A 172 0.79 -7.87 5.72
C ALA A 172 -0.23 -8.99 5.42
N PRO A 173 -0.42 -9.95 6.34
CA PRO A 173 -1.35 -11.07 6.13
C PRO A 173 -2.80 -10.62 5.94
N LYS A 174 -3.20 -9.52 6.58
CA LYS A 174 -4.52 -8.94 6.42
C LYS A 174 -4.57 -8.09 5.17
N ALA A 175 -5.47 -8.44 4.25
CA ALA A 175 -5.85 -7.60 3.12
C ALA A 175 -7.33 -7.20 3.23
N PHE A 176 -7.76 -6.19 2.48
CA PHE A 176 -9.14 -5.75 2.46
C PHE A 176 -9.62 -5.51 1.04
N ALA A 177 -10.67 -6.23 0.62
CA ALA A 177 -11.34 -6.10 -0.66
C ALA A 177 -12.74 -5.51 -0.45
N LEU A 178 -12.96 -4.27 -0.90
CA LEU A 178 -14.22 -3.54 -0.76
C LEU A 178 -15.12 -3.81 -1.96
N GLY A 179 -16.05 -4.76 -1.79
CA GLY A 179 -17.12 -5.02 -2.77
C GLY A 179 -18.20 -3.95 -2.72
N LYS A 180 -19.03 -3.88 -3.81
CA LYS A 180 -20.11 -2.90 -3.95
C LYS A 180 -19.68 -1.46 -3.63
N ALA A 181 -18.48 -1.10 -4.09
CA ALA A 181 -17.83 0.15 -3.71
C ALA A 181 -18.62 1.41 -4.11
N GLY A 182 -19.59 1.31 -5.02
CA GLY A 182 -20.49 2.41 -5.37
C GLY A 182 -21.39 2.87 -4.23
N GLU A 183 -21.66 1.99 -3.27
CA GLU A 183 -22.56 2.22 -2.13
C GLU A 183 -21.79 2.35 -0.79
N ALA A 184 -20.46 2.27 -0.83
CA ALA A 184 -19.64 2.10 0.37
C ALA A 184 -19.15 3.41 0.96
N PHE A 185 -19.25 4.54 0.22
CA PHE A 185 -18.73 5.83 0.64
C PHE A 185 -19.85 6.86 0.74
N ASP A 186 -19.76 7.72 1.76
CA ASP A 186 -20.61 8.91 1.88
C ASP A 186 -20.18 10.03 0.91
N ALA A 187 -20.86 11.18 0.97
CA ALA A 187 -20.56 12.34 0.13
C ALA A 187 -19.15 12.91 0.38
N ASP A 188 -18.63 12.76 1.58
CA ASP A 188 -17.30 13.23 1.99
C ASP A 188 -16.19 12.21 1.70
N GLY A 189 -16.55 11.03 1.19
CA GLY A 189 -15.61 9.96 0.85
C GLY A 189 -15.24 9.03 2.00
N ASN A 190 -15.94 9.09 3.14
CA ASN A 190 -15.72 8.19 4.26
C ASN A 190 -16.47 6.88 4.05
N LEU A 191 -15.95 5.78 4.62
CA LEU A 191 -16.66 4.50 4.64
C LEU A 191 -17.89 4.57 5.55
N ILE A 192 -19.07 4.23 5.01
CA ILE A 192 -20.35 4.26 5.73
C ILE A 192 -20.43 3.12 6.75
N SER A 193 -19.94 1.93 6.40
CA SER A 193 -20.11 0.73 7.21
C SER A 193 -19.01 0.64 8.28
N GLU A 194 -19.41 0.58 9.56
CA GLU A 194 -18.48 0.30 10.67
C GLU A 194 -17.68 -0.98 10.47
N PHE A 195 -18.26 -1.99 9.85
CA PHE A 195 -17.55 -3.22 9.53
C PHE A 195 -16.40 -2.93 8.57
N HIS A 196 -16.62 -2.16 7.51
CA HIS A 196 -15.57 -1.80 6.55
C HIS A 196 -14.49 -0.91 7.21
N VAL A 197 -14.90 0.03 8.06
CA VAL A 197 -13.96 0.85 8.85
C VAL A 197 -13.05 -0.03 9.72
N LYS A 198 -13.61 -1.02 10.42
CA LYS A 198 -12.85 -1.97 11.26
C LYS A 198 -11.91 -2.85 10.42
N GLN A 199 -12.36 -3.32 9.23
CA GLN A 199 -11.51 -4.12 8.34
C GLN A 199 -10.32 -3.30 7.81
N LEU A 200 -10.55 -2.05 7.42
CA LEU A 200 -9.49 -1.14 6.97
C LEU A 200 -8.50 -0.84 8.10
N GLN A 201 -9.02 -0.55 9.32
CA GLN A 201 -8.16 -0.31 10.49
C GLN A 201 -7.27 -1.51 10.80
N ALA A 202 -7.81 -2.73 10.70
CA ALA A 202 -7.02 -3.94 10.96
C ALA A 202 -5.86 -4.12 9.97
N VAL A 203 -5.98 -3.66 8.72
CA VAL A 203 -4.84 -3.64 7.78
C VAL A 203 -3.82 -2.59 8.21
N ILE A 204 -4.27 -1.36 8.51
CA ILE A 204 -3.39 -0.27 8.97
C ILE A 204 -2.60 -0.71 10.21
N ASP A 205 -3.29 -1.27 11.21
CA ASP A 205 -2.68 -1.73 12.46
C ASP A 205 -1.60 -2.78 12.22
N GLN A 206 -1.86 -3.77 11.34
CA GLN A 206 -0.85 -4.80 11.02
C GLN A 206 0.36 -4.24 10.28
N VAL A 207 0.14 -3.34 9.32
CA VAL A 207 1.23 -2.69 8.59
C VAL A 207 2.11 -1.89 9.54
N MET A 208 1.51 -1.07 10.39
CA MET A 208 2.26 -0.24 11.33
C MET A 208 2.96 -1.06 12.40
N PHE A 209 2.29 -2.09 12.95
CA PHE A 209 2.89 -3.03 13.90
C PHE A 209 4.13 -3.73 13.33
N ALA A 210 4.04 -4.27 12.12
CA ALA A 210 5.17 -4.95 11.49
C ALA A 210 6.28 -3.97 11.10
N SER A 211 5.94 -2.81 10.55
CA SER A 211 6.92 -1.80 10.16
C SER A 211 7.78 -1.34 11.34
N THR A 212 7.18 -1.03 12.49
CA THR A 212 7.93 -0.59 13.68
C THR A 212 8.87 -1.66 14.25
N ARG A 213 8.69 -2.94 13.90
CA ARG A 213 9.52 -4.06 14.39
C ARG A 213 10.56 -4.55 13.40
N LEU A 214 10.31 -4.36 12.10
CA LEU A 214 11.20 -4.84 11.05
C LEU A 214 12.19 -3.75 10.59
N THR A 215 11.91 -2.48 10.90
CA THR A 215 12.76 -1.34 10.50
C THR A 215 13.44 -0.62 11.66
N GLY A 216 13.30 -1.14 12.90
CA GLY A 216 13.94 -0.65 14.12
C GLY A 216 15.33 -1.21 14.36
#